data_feb415420e7c672b37a8b2aa37dfc4dd
#
_entry.id   feb415420e7c672b37a8b2aa37dfc4dd
#
_cell.length_a   1.000
_cell.length_b   1.000
_cell.length_c   1.000
_cell.angle_alpha   90.00
_cell.angle_beta   90.00
_cell.angle_gamma   90.00
#
_symmetry.space_group_name_H-M   'P 1'
#
loop_
_entity.id
_entity.type
_entity.pdbx_description
1 polymer ?
#
loop_
_entity_poly.entity_id
_entity_poly.type
_entity_poly.pdbx_seq_one_letter_code
_entity_poly.pdbx_strand_id
1 'polypeptide(L)'
;HAIMCAEKAINSPFAVINADDYYGREAFKIMNGHLSGLDANSTEHAMVGYILENTMSKAGSVSRGVCEIKDGYLESMKENTKIYYEGSKVITELDGEKKELSGKEWVSMNLFGFSQKAFETFHAYWDDFVANNITSEKAEALLPAAASQIVTDGKGKIKFYSSPEKWFGMTYPEDREIVKQEIAAKI
;
A
#
# COMPACT_ATOMS: atom_id res chain seq x y z
N HIS A 1 -9.96 6.40 -7.66
CA HIS A 1 -10.69 6.62 -8.93
C HIS A 1 -10.15 5.74 -10.07
N ALA A 2 -8.83 5.72 -10.34
CA ALA A 2 -8.27 4.95 -11.47
C ALA A 2 -8.69 3.46 -11.47
N ILE A 3 -8.70 2.80 -10.29
CA ILE A 3 -9.12 1.41 -10.14
C ILE A 3 -10.58 1.24 -10.54
N MET A 4 -11.47 2.15 -10.14
CA MET A 4 -12.90 2.13 -10.48
C MET A 4 -13.14 2.30 -11.98
N CYS A 5 -12.30 3.08 -12.69
CA CYS A 5 -12.37 3.19 -14.15
C CYS A 5 -12.12 1.86 -14.87
N ALA A 6 -11.38 0.93 -14.24
CA ALA A 6 -11.11 -0.39 -14.80
C ALA A 6 -12.19 -1.44 -14.45
N GLU A 7 -13.14 -1.14 -13.56
CA GLU A 7 -14.11 -2.11 -13.00
C GLU A 7 -14.82 -2.93 -14.08
N LYS A 8 -15.30 -2.26 -15.15
CA LYS A 8 -16.03 -2.94 -16.25
C LYS A 8 -15.17 -3.93 -17.04
N ALA A 9 -13.84 -3.82 -16.97
CA ALA A 9 -12.90 -4.72 -17.62
C ALA A 9 -12.43 -5.84 -16.70
N ILE A 10 -12.67 -5.72 -15.37
CA ILE A 10 -12.25 -6.67 -14.37
C ILE A 10 -13.36 -7.70 -14.13
N ASN A 11 -13.11 -8.96 -14.49
CA ASN A 11 -14.06 -10.07 -14.39
C ASN A 11 -13.55 -11.24 -13.52
N SER A 12 -12.47 -11.02 -12.79
CA SER A 12 -11.84 -11.99 -11.87
C SER A 12 -11.18 -11.25 -10.70
N PRO A 13 -10.74 -11.94 -9.64
CA PRO A 13 -9.87 -11.34 -8.62
C PRO A 13 -8.64 -10.70 -9.26
N PHE A 14 -8.19 -9.57 -8.73
CA PHE A 14 -7.18 -8.74 -9.35
C PHE A 14 -6.20 -8.15 -8.33
N ALA A 15 -4.99 -7.86 -8.78
CA ALA A 15 -4.01 -7.10 -8.02
C ALA A 15 -3.96 -5.64 -8.44
N VAL A 16 -3.68 -4.77 -7.50
CA VAL A 16 -3.39 -3.35 -7.71
C VAL A 16 -1.94 -3.10 -7.29
N ILE A 17 -1.21 -2.40 -8.15
CA ILE A 17 0.18 -1.98 -7.93
C ILE A 17 0.38 -0.55 -8.42
N ASN A 18 1.42 0.11 -7.95
CA ASN A 18 1.94 1.30 -8.61
C ASN A 18 2.77 0.86 -9.83
N ALA A 19 2.58 1.51 -10.97
CA ALA A 19 3.19 1.09 -12.23
C ALA A 19 4.69 1.38 -12.32
N ASP A 20 5.19 2.26 -11.47
CA ASP A 20 6.58 2.75 -11.40
C ASP A 20 7.40 2.14 -10.24
N ASP A 21 6.80 1.18 -9.51
CA ASP A 21 7.43 0.50 -8.38
C ASP A 21 7.92 -0.91 -8.75
N TYR A 22 9.04 -1.30 -8.17
CA TYR A 22 9.55 -2.67 -8.20
C TYR A 22 9.25 -3.39 -6.89
N TYR A 23 8.42 -4.42 -6.94
CA TYR A 23 7.94 -5.16 -5.78
C TYR A 23 8.72 -6.45 -5.49
N GLY A 24 9.53 -6.90 -6.46
CA GLY A 24 10.18 -8.20 -6.39
C GLY A 24 9.31 -9.35 -6.93
N ARG A 25 9.96 -10.43 -7.33
CA ARG A 25 9.29 -11.59 -7.94
C ARG A 25 8.44 -12.38 -6.97
N GLU A 26 8.93 -12.53 -5.75
CA GLU A 26 8.23 -13.30 -4.72
C GLU A 26 6.92 -12.63 -4.27
N ALA A 27 6.88 -11.31 -4.21
CA ALA A 27 5.65 -10.60 -3.89
C ALA A 27 4.51 -10.90 -4.88
N PHE A 28 4.85 -10.98 -6.18
CA PHE A 28 3.86 -11.36 -7.22
C PHE A 28 3.46 -12.83 -7.12
N LYS A 29 4.37 -13.76 -6.79
CA LYS A 29 4.03 -15.18 -6.58
C LYS A 29 3.09 -15.35 -5.38
N ILE A 30 3.37 -14.68 -4.27
CA ILE A 30 2.53 -14.67 -3.08
C ILE A 30 1.13 -14.16 -3.43
N MET A 31 1.06 -13.01 -4.08
CA MET A 31 -0.20 -12.41 -4.48
C MET A 31 -0.99 -13.30 -5.45
N ASN A 32 -0.32 -13.85 -6.47
CA ASN A 32 -0.94 -14.77 -7.40
C ASN A 32 -1.46 -16.04 -6.70
N GLY A 33 -0.71 -16.58 -5.73
CA GLY A 33 -1.14 -17.73 -4.95
C GLY A 33 -2.44 -17.47 -4.18
N HIS A 34 -2.59 -16.27 -3.62
CA HIS A 34 -3.84 -15.86 -2.96
C HIS A 34 -4.98 -15.68 -3.94
N LEU A 35 -4.77 -14.89 -5.01
CA LEU A 35 -5.83 -14.54 -5.96
C LEU A 35 -6.33 -15.74 -6.77
N SER A 36 -5.48 -16.71 -7.10
CA SER A 36 -5.85 -17.90 -7.89
C SER A 36 -6.85 -18.81 -7.19
N GLY A 37 -6.93 -18.74 -5.85
CA GLY A 37 -7.91 -19.49 -5.06
C GLY A 37 -9.11 -18.67 -4.61
N LEU A 38 -9.19 -17.39 -5.00
CA LEU A 38 -10.18 -16.46 -4.49
C LEU A 38 -11.44 -16.48 -5.37
N ASP A 39 -12.60 -16.60 -4.71
CA ASP A 39 -13.90 -16.41 -5.38
C ASP A 39 -14.15 -14.93 -5.67
N ALA A 40 -14.83 -14.62 -6.77
CA ALA A 40 -15.14 -13.24 -7.18
C ALA A 40 -15.95 -12.46 -6.12
N ASN A 41 -16.78 -13.17 -5.34
CA ASN A 41 -17.60 -12.59 -4.27
C ASN A 41 -16.95 -12.74 -2.88
N SER A 42 -15.71 -13.20 -2.80
CA SER A 42 -15.01 -13.31 -1.52
C SER A 42 -14.92 -11.97 -0.82
N THR A 43 -15.06 -11.97 0.49
CA THR A 43 -14.77 -10.81 1.35
C THR A 43 -13.36 -10.88 1.96
N GLU A 44 -12.57 -11.90 1.58
CA GLU A 44 -11.16 -11.97 1.94
C GLU A 44 -10.32 -11.38 0.80
N HIS A 45 -9.60 -10.34 1.11
CA HIS A 45 -8.66 -9.65 0.25
C HIS A 45 -7.24 -9.88 0.77
N ALA A 46 -6.23 -9.38 0.08
CA ALA A 46 -4.84 -9.53 0.49
C ALA A 46 -4.03 -8.24 0.32
N MET A 47 -2.92 -8.17 1.05
CA MET A 47 -1.86 -7.21 0.80
C MET A 47 -0.50 -7.87 1.00
N VAL A 48 0.52 -7.32 0.35
CA VAL A 48 1.92 -7.63 0.64
C VAL A 48 2.56 -6.40 1.24
N GLY A 49 3.04 -6.55 2.49
CA GLY A 49 3.73 -5.50 3.19
C GLY A 49 5.25 -5.68 3.16
N TYR A 50 5.95 -4.60 3.44
CA TYR A 50 7.41 -4.51 3.47
C TYR A 50 7.85 -3.92 4.81
N ILE A 51 9.10 -4.18 5.20
CA ILE A 51 9.70 -3.54 6.37
C ILE A 51 10.02 -2.08 6.01
N LEU A 52 9.67 -1.14 6.89
CA LEU A 52 9.80 0.30 6.68
C LEU A 52 11.20 0.70 6.22
N GLU A 53 12.25 0.25 6.92
CA GLU A 53 13.64 0.60 6.58
C GLU A 53 14.05 0.18 5.16
N ASN A 54 13.42 -0.88 4.60
CA ASN A 54 13.65 -1.34 3.24
C ASN A 54 12.91 -0.53 2.17
N THR A 55 12.14 0.49 2.58
CA THR A 55 11.37 1.37 1.69
C THR A 55 11.73 2.85 1.84
N MET A 56 12.71 3.15 2.68
CA MET A 56 13.17 4.52 2.95
C MET A 56 14.04 5.06 1.83
N SER A 57 13.97 6.37 1.56
CA SER A 57 14.94 7.09 0.74
C SER A 57 15.97 7.81 1.62
N LYS A 58 17.22 7.84 1.14
CA LYS A 58 18.28 8.66 1.75
C LYS A 58 18.23 10.11 1.27
N ALA A 59 17.49 10.38 0.19
CA ALA A 59 17.40 11.71 -0.42
C ALA A 59 16.40 12.62 0.30
N GLY A 60 15.43 12.06 1.04
CA GLY A 60 14.43 12.87 1.73
C GLY A 60 13.36 12.06 2.44
N SER A 61 12.27 12.73 2.79
CA SER A 61 11.13 12.08 3.46
C SER A 61 10.28 11.27 2.49
N VAL A 62 9.65 10.24 3.03
CA VAL A 62 8.71 9.37 2.30
C VAL A 62 7.36 9.33 3.01
N SER A 63 6.31 8.97 2.28
CA SER A 63 4.97 8.71 2.82
C SER A 63 4.70 7.21 2.79
N ARG A 64 4.21 6.62 3.92
CA ARG A 64 3.95 5.18 4.04
C ARG A 64 2.72 4.90 4.89
N GLY A 65 1.90 3.97 4.44
CA GLY A 65 0.84 3.39 5.24
C GLY A 65 1.42 2.40 6.26
N VAL A 66 1.59 2.82 7.49
CA VAL A 66 2.07 1.94 8.59
C VAL A 66 0.94 1.03 9.03
N CYS A 67 1.20 -0.28 9.03
CA CYS A 67 0.21 -1.33 9.23
C CYS A 67 0.32 -1.94 10.62
N GLU A 68 -0.82 -2.17 11.26
CA GLU A 68 -0.96 -3.03 12.43
C GLU A 68 -1.55 -4.37 11.98
N ILE A 69 -0.87 -5.45 12.35
CA ILE A 69 -1.21 -6.80 11.91
C ILE A 69 -1.57 -7.65 13.12
N LYS A 70 -2.73 -8.31 13.05
CA LYS A 70 -3.20 -9.23 14.08
C LYS A 70 -3.69 -10.53 13.45
N ASP A 71 -3.25 -11.65 13.98
CA ASP A 71 -3.62 -13.00 13.53
C ASP A 71 -3.41 -13.22 12.01
N GLY A 72 -2.43 -12.52 11.41
CA GLY A 72 -2.12 -12.59 9.99
C GLY A 72 -3.04 -11.77 9.08
N TYR A 73 -3.81 -10.84 9.65
CA TYR A 73 -4.68 -9.92 8.92
C TYR A 73 -4.35 -8.47 9.28
N LEU A 74 -4.64 -7.57 8.35
CA LEU A 74 -4.59 -6.14 8.60
C LEU A 74 -5.66 -5.78 9.63
N GLU A 75 -5.26 -5.19 10.75
CA GLU A 75 -6.15 -4.64 11.77
C GLU A 75 -6.39 -3.15 11.53
N SER A 76 -5.31 -2.42 11.28
CA SER A 76 -5.38 -0.99 10.93
C SER A 76 -4.22 -0.59 10.03
N MET A 77 -4.38 0.52 9.31
CA MET A 77 -3.33 1.13 8.51
C MET A 77 -3.44 2.65 8.62
N LYS A 78 -2.35 3.30 9.02
CA LYS A 78 -2.29 4.75 9.16
C LYS A 78 -1.27 5.33 8.21
N GLU A 79 -1.70 6.24 7.33
CA GLU A 79 -0.80 6.96 6.44
C GLU A 79 0.06 7.94 7.25
N ASN A 80 1.37 7.77 7.17
CA ASN A 80 2.37 8.66 7.72
C ASN A 80 3.01 9.43 6.56
N THR A 81 2.58 10.64 6.35
CA THR A 81 2.95 11.46 5.17
C THR A 81 4.37 11.99 5.19
N LYS A 82 5.07 11.88 6.33
CA LYS A 82 6.43 12.38 6.47
C LYS A 82 7.25 11.48 7.38
N ILE A 83 8.00 10.56 6.78
CA ILE A 83 8.94 9.68 7.46
C ILE A 83 10.33 9.93 6.87
N TYR A 84 11.33 10.14 7.71
CA TYR A 84 12.70 10.48 7.29
C TYR A 84 13.75 10.02 8.30
N TYR A 85 15.02 10.05 7.88
CA TYR A 85 16.15 9.81 8.77
C TYR A 85 16.57 11.12 9.46
N GLU A 86 16.68 11.07 10.80
CA GLU A 86 17.35 12.10 11.61
C GLU A 86 18.57 11.44 12.27
N GLY A 87 19.72 11.57 11.63
CA GLY A 87 20.90 10.77 11.96
C GLY A 87 20.68 9.29 11.64
N SER A 88 20.77 8.41 12.64
CA SER A 88 20.48 6.98 12.51
C SER A 88 19.03 6.59 12.86
N LYS A 89 18.22 7.54 13.28
CA LYS A 89 16.86 7.30 13.74
C LYS A 89 15.86 7.51 12.60
N VAL A 90 14.84 6.68 12.58
CA VAL A 90 13.68 6.86 11.70
C VAL A 90 12.63 7.67 12.45
N ILE A 91 12.28 8.83 11.93
CA ILE A 91 11.32 9.75 12.55
C ILE A 91 10.10 9.88 11.65
N THR A 92 8.91 9.88 12.24
CA THR A 92 7.69 10.32 11.58
C THR A 92 7.21 11.62 12.19
N GLU A 93 6.69 12.51 11.34
CA GLU A 93 5.91 13.68 11.78
C GLU A 93 4.44 13.42 11.43
N LEU A 94 3.63 13.33 12.46
CA LEU A 94 2.22 13.06 12.35
C LEU A 94 1.45 14.01 13.27
N ASP A 95 0.46 14.71 12.73
CA ASP A 95 -0.38 15.67 13.47
C ASP A 95 0.45 16.76 14.23
N GLY A 96 1.61 17.13 13.69
CA GLY A 96 2.52 18.12 14.28
C GLY A 96 3.46 17.56 15.36
N GLU A 97 3.36 16.29 15.69
CA GLU A 97 4.22 15.61 16.65
C GLU A 97 5.29 14.75 15.95
N LYS A 98 6.50 14.78 16.49
CA LYS A 98 7.59 13.87 16.09
C LYS A 98 7.54 12.61 16.93
N LYS A 99 7.60 11.46 16.27
CA LYS A 99 7.70 10.15 16.90
C LYS A 99 8.82 9.34 16.27
N GLU A 100 9.62 8.67 17.09
CA GLU A 100 10.64 7.71 16.63
C GLU A 100 9.94 6.39 16.27
N LEU A 101 10.28 5.86 15.10
CA LEU A 101 9.90 4.54 14.63
C LEU A 101 11.11 3.59 14.75
N SER A 102 10.84 2.30 14.86
CA SER A 102 11.90 1.28 14.97
C SER A 102 12.57 0.98 13.62
N GLY A 103 11.92 1.37 12.49
CA GLY A 103 12.29 0.97 11.15
C GLY A 103 11.81 -0.42 10.76
N LYS A 104 11.28 -1.19 11.73
CA LYS A 104 10.81 -2.59 11.53
C LYS A 104 9.29 -2.70 11.40
N GLU A 105 8.60 -1.57 11.37
CA GLU A 105 7.16 -1.53 11.12
C GLU A 105 6.84 -2.12 9.74
N TRP A 106 5.72 -2.80 9.65
CA TRP A 106 5.14 -3.20 8.38
C TRP A 106 4.50 -2.00 7.70
N VAL A 107 4.81 -1.81 6.42
CA VAL A 107 4.23 -0.73 5.62
C VAL A 107 3.63 -1.24 4.33
N SER A 108 2.57 -0.56 3.91
CA SER A 108 1.98 -0.74 2.58
C SER A 108 2.78 0.02 1.53
N MET A 109 3.02 -0.66 0.41
CA MET A 109 3.55 -0.08 -0.82
C MET A 109 2.54 -0.21 -1.97
N ASN A 110 1.25 -0.23 -1.65
CA ASN A 110 0.14 -0.35 -2.60
C ASN A 110 0.08 -1.65 -3.41
N LEU A 111 0.69 -2.74 -2.92
CA LEU A 111 0.47 -4.08 -3.48
C LEU A 111 -0.69 -4.74 -2.75
N PHE A 112 -1.88 -4.64 -3.34
CA PHE A 112 -3.11 -5.23 -2.84
C PHE A 112 -3.69 -6.24 -3.82
N GLY A 113 -4.39 -7.24 -3.29
CA GLY A 113 -5.18 -8.20 -4.04
C GLY A 113 -6.64 -8.14 -3.60
N PHE A 114 -7.53 -8.01 -4.55
CA PHE A 114 -8.96 -7.84 -4.28
C PHE A 114 -9.80 -8.85 -5.07
N SER A 115 -10.92 -9.27 -4.47
CA SER A 115 -12.05 -9.77 -5.23
C SER A 115 -12.84 -8.59 -5.82
N GLN A 116 -13.75 -8.88 -6.73
CA GLN A 116 -14.65 -7.86 -7.29
C GLN A 116 -15.56 -7.22 -6.21
N LYS A 117 -15.79 -7.92 -5.09
CA LYS A 117 -16.58 -7.40 -3.97
C LYS A 117 -16.02 -6.11 -3.37
N ALA A 118 -14.71 -5.86 -3.49
CA ALA A 118 -14.08 -4.63 -3.02
C ALA A 118 -14.65 -3.36 -3.69
N PHE A 119 -15.17 -3.46 -4.92
CA PHE A 119 -15.73 -2.29 -5.60
C PHE A 119 -16.90 -1.66 -4.87
N GLU A 120 -17.69 -2.43 -4.13
CA GLU A 120 -18.77 -1.87 -3.30
C GLU A 120 -18.23 -0.88 -2.26
N THR A 121 -17.09 -1.20 -1.62
CA THR A 121 -16.46 -0.28 -0.68
C THR A 121 -15.75 0.87 -1.41
N PHE A 122 -15.13 0.61 -2.55
CA PHE A 122 -14.45 1.67 -3.32
C PHE A 122 -15.44 2.74 -3.81
N HIS A 123 -16.62 2.35 -4.26
CA HIS A 123 -17.68 3.29 -4.63
C HIS A 123 -18.14 4.11 -3.42
N ALA A 124 -18.48 3.45 -2.31
CA ALA A 124 -18.92 4.14 -1.10
C ALA A 124 -17.86 5.11 -0.56
N TYR A 125 -16.59 4.69 -0.54
CA TYR A 125 -15.47 5.54 -0.16
C TYR A 125 -15.32 6.75 -1.10
N TRP A 126 -15.44 6.52 -2.41
CA TRP A 126 -15.31 7.59 -3.40
C TRP A 126 -16.43 8.61 -3.29
N ASP A 127 -17.67 8.16 -3.13
CA ASP A 127 -18.83 9.04 -3.00
C ASP A 127 -18.72 9.93 -1.77
N ASP A 128 -18.32 9.36 -0.63
CA ASP A 128 -18.06 10.11 0.61
C ASP A 128 -16.88 11.08 0.44
N PHE A 129 -15.78 10.62 -0.16
CA PHE A 129 -14.61 11.46 -0.43
C PHE A 129 -14.98 12.68 -1.29
N VAL A 130 -15.71 12.48 -2.39
CA VAL A 130 -16.13 13.58 -3.28
C VAL A 130 -17.07 14.53 -2.56
N ALA A 131 -18.05 14.03 -1.81
CA ALA A 131 -18.99 14.85 -1.07
C ALA A 131 -18.28 15.81 -0.09
N ASN A 132 -17.20 15.34 0.54
CA ASN A 132 -16.48 16.10 1.56
C ASN A 132 -15.30 16.94 1.01
N ASN A 133 -14.83 16.66 -0.20
CA ASN A 133 -13.58 17.24 -0.71
C ASN A 133 -13.70 17.89 -2.10
N ILE A 134 -14.90 18.01 -2.69
CA ILE A 134 -15.11 18.49 -4.06
C ILE A 134 -14.48 19.87 -4.35
N THR A 135 -14.31 20.70 -3.32
CA THR A 135 -13.70 22.04 -3.44
C THR A 135 -12.21 22.06 -3.14
N SER A 136 -11.64 20.95 -2.73
CA SER A 136 -10.22 20.85 -2.39
C SER A 136 -9.37 20.55 -3.61
N GLU A 137 -8.41 21.41 -3.92
CA GLU A 137 -7.44 21.18 -5.01
C GLU A 137 -6.33 20.18 -4.64
N LYS A 138 -6.22 19.81 -3.35
CA LYS A 138 -5.10 19.00 -2.83
C LYS A 138 -5.51 17.68 -2.19
N ALA A 139 -6.82 17.47 -1.98
CA ALA A 139 -7.28 16.23 -1.39
C ALA A 139 -7.11 15.06 -2.36
N GLU A 140 -6.62 13.93 -1.85
CA GLU A 140 -6.38 12.72 -2.61
C GLU A 140 -7.14 11.54 -2.01
N ALA A 141 -7.90 10.84 -2.84
CA ALA A 141 -8.57 9.59 -2.48
C ALA A 141 -7.55 8.44 -2.57
N LEU A 142 -6.93 8.12 -1.44
CA LEU A 142 -5.84 7.16 -1.34
C LEU A 142 -6.37 5.72 -1.29
N LEU A 143 -5.72 4.81 -2.03
CA LEU A 143 -6.02 3.38 -1.99
C LEU A 143 -5.87 2.77 -0.59
N PRO A 144 -4.83 3.08 0.20
CA PRO A 144 -4.71 2.61 1.58
C PRO A 144 -5.94 2.94 2.44
N ALA A 145 -6.49 4.14 2.30
CA ALA A 145 -7.69 4.54 3.06
C ALA A 145 -8.93 3.74 2.63
N ALA A 146 -9.14 3.56 1.33
CA ALA A 146 -10.24 2.73 0.81
C ALA A 146 -10.10 1.26 1.23
N ALA A 147 -8.88 0.71 1.24
CA ALA A 147 -8.62 -0.64 1.71
C ALA A 147 -8.87 -0.76 3.23
N SER A 148 -8.43 0.21 4.03
CA SER A 148 -8.72 0.25 5.47
C SER A 148 -10.20 0.26 5.76
N GLN A 149 -11.01 0.94 4.94
CA GLN A 149 -12.45 1.00 5.12
C GLN A 149 -13.12 -0.38 4.99
N ILE A 150 -12.59 -1.27 4.15
CA ILE A 150 -13.09 -2.66 4.07
C ILE A 150 -13.05 -3.34 5.44
N VAL A 151 -11.95 -3.12 6.19
CA VAL A 151 -11.74 -3.72 7.52
C VAL A 151 -12.57 -3.00 8.58
N THR A 152 -12.52 -1.69 8.62
CA THR A 152 -13.21 -0.87 9.65
C THR A 152 -14.73 -0.97 9.57
N ASP A 153 -15.28 -1.09 8.36
CA ASP A 153 -16.73 -1.27 8.15
C ASP A 153 -17.19 -2.73 8.35
N GLY A 154 -16.26 -3.64 8.63
CA GLY A 154 -16.57 -5.07 8.77
C GLY A 154 -17.06 -5.74 7.47
N LYS A 155 -16.77 -5.13 6.30
CA LYS A 155 -17.18 -5.64 4.98
C LYS A 155 -16.27 -6.74 4.45
N GLY A 156 -15.09 -6.90 5.04
CA GLY A 156 -14.14 -7.93 4.65
C GLY A 156 -12.92 -7.96 5.55
N LYS A 157 -11.98 -8.81 5.17
CA LYS A 157 -10.66 -8.94 5.81
C LYS A 157 -9.57 -8.82 4.76
N ILE A 158 -8.42 -8.28 5.15
CA ILE A 158 -7.24 -8.19 4.29
C ILE A 158 -6.15 -9.09 4.88
N LYS A 159 -5.92 -10.22 4.22
CA LYS A 159 -4.84 -11.14 4.57
C LYS A 159 -3.51 -10.46 4.36
N PHE A 160 -2.68 -10.45 5.39
CA PHE A 160 -1.35 -9.87 5.33
C PHE A 160 -0.32 -10.93 4.92
N TYR A 161 0.49 -10.58 3.94
CA TYR A 161 1.69 -11.31 3.56
C TYR A 161 2.89 -10.38 3.64
N SER A 162 4.06 -10.92 4.00
CA SER A 162 5.32 -10.20 3.95
C SER A 162 6.15 -10.64 2.76
N SER A 163 6.78 -9.71 2.06
CA SER A 163 7.80 -10.03 1.07
C SER A 163 9.19 -10.00 1.73
N PRO A 164 10.05 -11.01 1.49
CA PRO A 164 11.45 -10.97 1.89
C PRO A 164 12.29 -10.07 0.99
N GLU A 165 11.74 -9.63 -0.14
CA GLU A 165 12.46 -8.84 -1.13
C GLU A 165 12.44 -7.36 -0.76
N LYS A 166 13.42 -6.65 -1.29
CA LYS A 166 13.49 -5.20 -1.16
C LYS A 166 12.60 -4.55 -2.19
N TRP A 167 11.80 -3.59 -1.76
CA TRP A 167 11.04 -2.72 -2.64
C TRP A 167 11.92 -1.58 -3.15
N PHE A 168 11.70 -1.16 -4.40
CA PHE A 168 12.33 0.00 -5.00
C PHE A 168 11.29 0.87 -5.69
N GLY A 169 11.34 2.17 -5.42
CA GLY A 169 10.57 3.18 -6.12
C GLY A 169 11.45 4.43 -6.35
N MET A 170 11.03 5.29 -7.24
CA MET A 170 11.71 6.56 -7.52
C MET A 170 10.91 7.71 -6.91
N THR A 171 11.17 8.03 -5.64
CA THR A 171 10.58 9.19 -4.97
C THR A 171 11.35 10.47 -5.33
N TYR A 172 12.66 10.36 -5.47
CA TYR A 172 13.56 11.47 -5.79
C TYR A 172 14.40 11.15 -7.03
N PRO A 173 14.84 12.16 -7.81
CA PRO A 173 15.73 11.94 -8.95
C PRO A 173 17.02 11.18 -8.59
N GLU A 174 17.52 11.37 -7.37
CA GLU A 174 18.71 10.75 -6.82
C GLU A 174 18.55 9.23 -6.61
N ASP A 175 17.32 8.76 -6.43
CA ASP A 175 17.04 7.32 -6.27
C ASP A 175 17.29 6.54 -7.57
N ARG A 176 17.30 7.22 -8.74
CA ARG A 176 17.39 6.60 -10.07
C ARG A 176 18.61 5.70 -10.24
N GLU A 177 19.79 6.15 -9.85
CA GLU A 177 21.03 5.40 -10.05
C GLU A 177 21.07 4.19 -9.08
N ILE A 178 20.54 4.34 -7.88
CA ILE A 178 20.41 3.23 -6.92
C ILE A 178 19.47 2.17 -7.49
N VAL A 179 18.30 2.58 -7.98
CA VAL A 179 17.29 1.67 -8.56
C VAL A 179 17.85 0.93 -9.78
N LYS A 180 18.57 1.61 -10.67
CA LYS A 180 19.23 0.96 -11.82
C LYS A 180 20.23 -0.13 -11.40
N GLN A 181 21.08 0.16 -10.41
CA GLN A 181 22.07 -0.80 -9.92
C GLN A 181 21.41 -2.01 -9.29
N GLU A 182 20.38 -1.79 -8.46
CA GLU A 182 19.65 -2.84 -7.77
C GLU A 182 18.87 -3.75 -8.75
N ILE A 183 18.27 -3.19 -9.79
CA ILE A 183 17.59 -3.95 -10.83
C ILE A 183 18.62 -4.74 -11.66
N ALA A 184 19.72 -4.11 -12.07
CA ALA A 184 20.77 -4.79 -12.85
C ALA A 184 21.40 -5.98 -12.10
N ALA A 185 21.46 -5.92 -10.76
CA ALA A 185 21.96 -7.03 -9.94
C ALA A 185 20.98 -8.23 -9.84
N LYS A 186 19.74 -8.10 -10.35
CA LYS A 186 18.68 -9.12 -10.27
C LYS A 186 18.36 -9.78 -11.62
N ILE A 187 18.95 -9.27 -12.70
CA ILE A 187 18.86 -9.81 -14.06
C ILE A 187 20.06 -10.71 -14.32
#